data_2e3da8d037d54834bd3bb42e61e98cba
#
_entry.id   2e3da8d037d54834bd3bb42e61e98cba
#
_cell.length_a   1.000
_cell.length_b   1.000
_cell.length_c   1.000
_cell.angle_alpha   90.00
_cell.angle_beta   90.00
_cell.angle_gamma   90.00
#
_symmetry.space_group_name_H-M   'P 1'
#
loop_
_entity.id
_entity.type
_entity.pdbx_description
1 polymer ?
#
loop_
_entity_poly.entity_id
_entity_poly.type
_entity_poly.pdbx_seq_one_letter_code
_entity_poly.pdbx_strand_id
1 'polypeptide(L)'
;MHFAVEHRGRDVWGDWPENYTLEDACTYLLGPVIGFVLRLRGVTCLHASAVAVGQHAIALVGIPGAGKSTTAAAFANCGFSVISDDVAALADDGENFLVQPGYPRVNLWPDSVRALFGSAAALPRITPTWDKHYMALGTNGLGFAAKPLPLGAIYLLGEREEALAAPIVEEMSGGDALAALVANTYVNYLLDRDMRSREFDVLSRVVTGIPIRRVRTPADPSAIFDLCRAITTDARQLTVASPASATLRHR
;
A
#
# COMPACT_ATOMS: atom_id res chain seq x y z
N MET A 1 0.17 3.47 -26.05
CA MET A 1 1.37 3.46 -25.23
C MET A 1 1.79 2.01 -25.05
N HIS A 2 3.05 1.69 -25.35
CA HIS A 2 3.60 0.34 -25.29
C HIS A 2 4.84 0.34 -24.41
N PHE A 3 4.96 -0.70 -23.58
CA PHE A 3 6.19 -0.96 -22.82
C PHE A 3 6.63 -2.40 -23.10
N ALA A 4 7.90 -2.56 -23.41
CA ALA A 4 8.55 -3.86 -23.52
C ALA A 4 9.50 -4.04 -22.35
N VAL A 5 9.43 -5.20 -21.70
CA VAL A 5 10.27 -5.53 -20.54
C VAL A 5 11.07 -6.77 -20.88
N GLU A 6 12.39 -6.71 -20.70
CA GLU A 6 13.26 -7.87 -20.86
C GLU A 6 12.89 -8.95 -19.83
N HIS A 7 12.97 -10.21 -20.20
CA HIS A 7 12.46 -11.36 -19.42
C HIS A 7 12.97 -11.48 -17.97
N ARG A 8 14.12 -10.85 -17.67
CA ARG A 8 14.68 -10.77 -16.30
C ARG A 8 14.42 -9.40 -15.65
N GLY A 9 13.67 -8.54 -16.30
CA GLY A 9 13.36 -7.20 -15.77
C GLY A 9 14.58 -6.27 -15.64
N ARG A 10 15.60 -6.42 -16.50
CA ARG A 10 16.79 -5.57 -16.48
C ARG A 10 16.61 -4.30 -17.29
N ASP A 11 15.98 -4.45 -18.46
CA ASP A 11 15.76 -3.37 -19.41
C ASP A 11 14.28 -3.18 -19.67
N VAL A 12 13.89 -1.91 -19.80
CA VAL A 12 12.52 -1.49 -20.10
C VAL A 12 12.59 -0.46 -21.23
N TRP A 13 11.82 -0.69 -22.29
CA TRP A 13 11.64 0.25 -23.39
C TRP A 13 10.21 0.74 -23.39
N GLY A 14 10.02 2.03 -23.62
CA GLY A 14 8.69 2.63 -23.73
C GLY A 14 8.55 3.39 -25.03
N ASP A 15 7.38 3.28 -25.65
CA ASP A 15 6.96 4.04 -26.82
C ASP A 15 5.53 4.54 -26.62
N TRP A 16 5.29 5.82 -26.93
CA TRP A 16 3.97 6.42 -26.80
C TRP A 16 3.71 7.46 -27.89
N PRO A 17 2.44 7.59 -28.33
CA PRO A 17 2.03 8.59 -29.32
C PRO A 17 2.27 10.02 -28.84
N GLU A 18 2.44 10.95 -29.77
CA GLU A 18 2.72 12.37 -29.50
C GLU A 18 1.64 13.11 -28.69
N ASN A 19 0.42 12.58 -28.67
CA ASN A 19 -0.68 13.14 -27.87
C ASN A 19 -0.61 12.77 -26.38
N TYR A 20 0.37 11.95 -25.96
CA TYR A 20 0.66 11.65 -24.55
C TYR A 20 1.94 12.36 -24.11
N THR A 21 1.95 12.82 -22.86
CA THR A 21 3.12 13.47 -22.27
C THR A 21 4.07 12.45 -21.63
N LEU A 22 5.28 12.90 -21.30
CA LEU A 22 6.21 12.08 -20.50
C LEU A 22 5.63 11.73 -19.12
N GLU A 23 4.85 12.65 -18.52
CA GLU A 23 4.17 12.42 -17.25
C GLU A 23 3.13 11.29 -17.35
N ASP A 24 2.41 11.22 -18.48
CA ASP A 24 1.49 10.10 -18.76
C ASP A 24 2.26 8.78 -18.82
N ALA A 25 3.38 8.74 -19.56
CA ALA A 25 4.22 7.56 -19.66
C ALA A 25 4.81 7.16 -18.30
N CYS A 26 5.28 8.12 -17.51
CA CYS A 26 5.80 7.89 -16.16
C CYS A 26 4.74 7.31 -15.21
N THR A 27 3.46 7.64 -15.39
CA THR A 27 2.40 7.07 -14.56
C THR A 27 2.26 5.55 -14.76
N TYR A 28 2.37 5.08 -16.01
CA TYR A 28 2.38 3.66 -16.31
C TYR A 28 3.70 3.00 -15.92
N LEU A 29 4.82 3.67 -16.15
CA LEU A 29 6.15 3.16 -15.82
C LEU A 29 6.29 2.92 -14.32
N LEU A 30 5.96 3.91 -13.48
CA LEU A 30 6.13 3.86 -12.02
C LEU A 30 5.06 3.03 -11.29
N GLY A 31 4.00 2.64 -11.97
CA GLY A 31 2.97 1.73 -11.48
C GLY A 31 3.14 0.33 -12.08
N PRO A 32 2.29 -0.06 -13.07
CA PRO A 32 2.23 -1.43 -13.55
C PRO A 32 3.53 -1.96 -14.15
N VAL A 33 4.33 -1.14 -14.82
CA VAL A 33 5.58 -1.61 -15.46
C VAL A 33 6.63 -1.95 -14.42
N ILE A 34 6.93 -1.03 -13.48
CA ILE A 34 7.87 -1.31 -12.38
C ILE A 34 7.35 -2.42 -11.46
N GLY A 35 6.04 -2.45 -11.19
CA GLY A 35 5.43 -3.55 -10.46
C GLY A 35 5.70 -4.90 -11.13
N PHE A 36 5.55 -5.00 -12.45
CA PHE A 36 5.87 -6.22 -13.19
C PHE A 36 7.37 -6.54 -13.21
N VAL A 37 8.23 -5.54 -13.37
CA VAL A 37 9.70 -5.71 -13.25
C VAL A 37 10.09 -6.31 -11.90
N LEU A 38 9.52 -5.81 -10.81
CA LEU A 38 9.75 -6.37 -9.47
C LEU A 38 9.33 -7.84 -9.39
N ARG A 39 8.17 -8.18 -10.00
CA ARG A 39 7.68 -9.56 -10.08
C ARG A 39 8.64 -10.47 -10.86
N LEU A 40 9.15 -10.03 -12.00
CA LEU A 40 10.18 -10.76 -12.78
C LEU A 40 11.47 -11.01 -11.99
N ARG A 41 11.80 -10.09 -11.08
CA ARG A 41 12.94 -10.20 -10.16
C ARG A 41 12.64 -11.02 -8.89
N GLY A 42 11.47 -11.65 -8.80
CA GLY A 42 11.07 -12.50 -7.67
C GLY A 42 10.60 -11.74 -6.43
N VAL A 43 10.37 -10.42 -6.53
CA VAL A 43 9.87 -9.63 -5.40
C VAL A 43 8.34 -9.75 -5.33
N THR A 44 7.81 -10.16 -4.20
CA THR A 44 6.36 -10.16 -3.95
C THR A 44 5.86 -8.74 -3.76
N CYS A 45 4.82 -8.36 -4.50
CA CYS A 45 4.25 -7.03 -4.44
C CYS A 45 2.74 -7.12 -4.16
N LEU A 46 2.28 -6.37 -3.16
CA LEU A 46 0.85 -6.19 -2.89
C LEU A 46 0.33 -4.92 -3.55
N HIS A 47 -0.90 -4.94 -4.03
CA HIS A 47 -1.61 -3.71 -4.40
C HIS A 47 -2.08 -3.02 -3.11
N ALA A 48 -1.19 -2.25 -2.53
CA ALA A 48 -1.34 -1.69 -1.20
C ALA A 48 -0.68 -0.32 -1.08
N SER A 49 -1.16 0.46 -0.12
CA SER A 49 -0.40 1.59 0.44
C SER A 49 0.25 1.13 1.75
N ALA A 50 1.43 1.64 2.09
CA ALA A 50 2.12 1.30 3.32
C ALA A 50 2.50 2.54 4.12
N VAL A 51 2.33 2.45 5.44
CA VAL A 51 2.54 3.56 6.39
C VAL A 51 3.38 3.08 7.57
N ALA A 52 4.26 3.94 8.06
CA ALA A 52 5.07 3.67 9.24
C ALA A 52 4.27 3.96 10.53
N VAL A 53 4.18 2.96 11.41
CA VAL A 53 3.63 3.09 12.76
C VAL A 53 4.69 2.63 13.76
N GLY A 54 5.31 3.57 14.47
CA GLY A 54 6.49 3.29 15.27
C GLY A 54 7.65 2.80 14.40
N GLN A 55 8.19 1.62 14.71
CA GLN A 55 9.31 1.02 13.98
C GLN A 55 8.86 -0.04 12.95
N HIS A 56 7.56 -0.14 12.67
CA HIS A 56 7.00 -1.13 11.77
C HIS A 56 6.21 -0.48 10.64
N ALA A 57 6.13 -1.17 9.53
CA ALA A 57 5.20 -0.86 8.44
C ALA A 57 3.84 -1.52 8.72
N ILE A 58 2.77 -0.82 8.41
CA ILE A 58 1.46 -1.42 8.19
C ILE A 58 1.11 -1.33 6.71
N ALA A 59 0.52 -2.38 6.14
CA ALA A 59 0.05 -2.39 4.77
C ALA A 59 -1.48 -2.27 4.72
N LEU A 60 -1.98 -1.31 3.95
CA LEU A 60 -3.39 -1.09 3.68
C LEU A 60 -3.71 -1.76 2.34
N VAL A 61 -4.40 -2.89 2.39
CA VAL A 61 -4.73 -3.73 1.22
C VAL A 61 -6.23 -3.67 0.96
N GLY A 62 -6.68 -3.95 -0.25
CA GLY A 62 -8.09 -4.01 -0.61
C GLY A 62 -8.32 -3.81 -2.10
N ILE A 63 -9.53 -4.06 -2.55
CA ILE A 63 -9.93 -3.91 -3.95
C ILE A 63 -9.69 -2.47 -4.46
N PRO A 64 -9.62 -2.25 -5.78
CA PRO A 64 -9.64 -0.89 -6.34
C PRO A 64 -10.86 -0.11 -5.81
N GLY A 65 -10.62 1.13 -5.34
CA GLY A 65 -11.69 1.94 -4.75
C GLY A 65 -11.91 1.76 -3.24
N ALA A 66 -11.31 0.77 -2.57
CA ALA A 66 -11.46 0.57 -1.11
C ALA A 66 -10.90 1.71 -0.24
N GLY A 67 -10.18 2.67 -0.83
CA GLY A 67 -9.68 3.85 -0.12
C GLY A 67 -8.26 3.73 0.42
N LYS A 68 -7.43 2.79 -0.06
CA LYS A 68 -6.04 2.59 0.36
C LYS A 68 -5.22 3.88 0.35
N SER A 69 -5.09 4.51 -0.81
CA SER A 69 -4.34 5.77 -0.98
C SER A 69 -4.95 6.92 -0.19
N THR A 70 -6.29 7.00 -0.11
CA THR A 70 -7.00 8.02 0.70
C THR A 70 -6.66 7.86 2.18
N THR A 71 -6.65 6.62 2.68
CA THR A 71 -6.28 6.31 4.06
C THR A 71 -4.80 6.61 4.32
N ALA A 72 -3.90 6.26 3.39
CA ALA A 72 -2.48 6.60 3.51
C ALA A 72 -2.24 8.12 3.55
N ALA A 73 -2.96 8.90 2.72
CA ALA A 73 -2.90 10.36 2.76
C ALA A 73 -3.47 10.93 4.07
N ALA A 74 -4.53 10.34 4.62
CA ALA A 74 -5.06 10.72 5.92
C ALA A 74 -4.05 10.43 7.05
N PHE A 75 -3.35 9.30 7.01
CA PHE A 75 -2.24 9.01 7.92
C PHE A 75 -1.14 10.06 7.83
N ALA A 76 -0.74 10.47 6.61
CA ALA A 76 0.25 11.53 6.43
C ALA A 76 -0.20 12.86 7.04
N ASN A 77 -1.48 13.22 6.89
CA ASN A 77 -2.07 14.41 7.53
C ASN A 77 -2.11 14.29 9.07
N CYS A 78 -2.13 13.07 9.61
CA CYS A 78 -2.00 12.79 11.05
C CYS A 78 -0.53 12.74 11.53
N GLY A 79 0.44 13.06 10.69
CA GLY A 79 1.86 13.10 11.03
C GLY A 79 2.61 11.76 10.92
N PHE A 80 2.00 10.72 10.34
CA PHE A 80 2.68 9.47 10.05
C PHE A 80 3.45 9.56 8.73
N SER A 81 4.54 8.78 8.61
CA SER A 81 5.28 8.70 7.36
C SER A 81 4.69 7.61 6.46
N VAL A 82 4.44 7.93 5.20
CA VAL A 82 4.09 6.94 4.18
C VAL A 82 5.37 6.29 3.66
N ILE A 83 5.32 4.98 3.39
CA ILE A 83 6.44 4.18 2.86
C ILE A 83 6.27 4.01 1.35
N SER A 84 5.07 3.63 0.90
CA SER A 84 4.74 3.45 -0.51
C SER A 84 3.23 3.64 -0.74
N ASP A 85 2.86 3.93 -1.98
CA ASP A 85 1.48 3.94 -2.46
C ASP A 85 1.39 3.15 -3.76
N ASP A 86 0.25 2.46 -3.99
CA ASP A 86 -0.05 1.60 -5.12
C ASP A 86 0.72 0.26 -5.13
N VAL A 87 2.05 0.25 -4.95
CA VAL A 87 2.89 -0.94 -4.96
C VAL A 87 3.63 -1.07 -3.63
N ALA A 88 3.23 -2.01 -2.79
CA ALA A 88 3.98 -2.39 -1.60
C ALA A 88 4.86 -3.61 -1.90
N ALA A 89 6.14 -3.38 -2.14
CA ALA A 89 7.12 -4.41 -2.40
C ALA A 89 7.62 -5.01 -1.08
N LEU A 90 7.56 -6.33 -0.95
CA LEU A 90 7.99 -7.08 0.22
C LEU A 90 9.33 -7.76 -0.05
N ALA A 91 10.38 -7.33 0.63
CA ALA A 91 11.63 -8.06 0.70
C ALA A 91 11.56 -9.07 1.84
N ASP A 92 11.93 -10.30 1.54
CA ASP A 92 11.99 -11.42 2.48
C ASP A 92 13.46 -11.66 2.84
N ASP A 93 13.83 -11.47 4.10
CA ASP A 93 15.19 -11.73 4.60
C ASP A 93 15.33 -13.12 5.27
N GLY A 94 14.27 -13.94 5.21
CA GLY A 94 14.18 -15.27 5.80
C GLY A 94 13.54 -15.28 7.19
N GLU A 95 13.69 -14.21 7.96
CA GLU A 95 13.10 -14.05 9.30
C GLU A 95 11.94 -13.07 9.29
N ASN A 96 12.06 -11.99 8.50
CA ASN A 96 11.10 -10.90 8.47
C ASN A 96 10.72 -10.55 7.03
N PHE A 97 9.57 -9.92 6.89
CA PHE A 97 9.16 -9.24 5.67
C PHE A 97 9.37 -7.73 5.84
N LEU A 98 10.20 -7.15 4.96
CA LEU A 98 10.47 -5.72 4.95
C LEU A 98 9.67 -5.05 3.84
N VAL A 99 8.88 -4.04 4.18
CA VAL A 99 8.23 -3.17 3.18
C VAL A 99 9.26 -2.19 2.65
N GLN A 100 9.50 -2.25 1.35
CA GLN A 100 10.44 -1.36 0.65
C GLN A 100 9.80 0.01 0.40
N PRO A 101 10.56 1.11 0.52
CA PRO A 101 10.05 2.42 0.17
C PRO A 101 9.77 2.51 -1.33
N GLY A 102 8.63 3.11 -1.66
CA GLY A 102 8.28 3.50 -3.01
C GLY A 102 8.87 4.87 -3.36
N TYR A 103 8.23 5.62 -4.26
CA TYR A 103 8.58 7.00 -4.51
C TYR A 103 7.71 7.95 -3.66
N PRO A 104 8.22 9.15 -3.30
CA PRO A 104 7.64 9.96 -2.23
C PRO A 104 6.39 10.74 -2.66
N ARG A 105 5.32 10.03 -3.01
CA ARG A 105 4.03 10.65 -3.29
C ARG A 105 2.87 9.66 -3.08
N VAL A 106 1.68 10.20 -2.83
CA VAL A 106 0.40 9.46 -2.82
C VAL A 106 -0.47 9.99 -3.95
N ASN A 107 -1.07 9.08 -4.73
CA ASN A 107 -1.94 9.43 -5.84
C ASN A 107 -3.41 9.35 -5.43
N LEU A 108 -4.17 10.43 -5.64
CA LEU A 108 -5.53 10.60 -5.15
C LEU A 108 -6.50 10.94 -6.28
N TRP A 109 -7.69 10.35 -6.24
CA TRP A 109 -8.80 10.80 -7.07
C TRP A 109 -9.39 12.13 -6.54
N PRO A 110 -10.07 12.94 -7.37
CA PRO A 110 -10.62 14.24 -6.99
C PRO A 110 -11.51 14.18 -5.73
N ASP A 111 -12.31 13.12 -5.58
CA ASP A 111 -13.18 12.95 -4.41
C ASP A 111 -12.38 12.72 -3.13
N SER A 112 -11.27 11.97 -3.20
CA SER A 112 -10.35 11.82 -2.07
C SER A 112 -9.67 13.14 -1.70
N VAL A 113 -9.26 13.93 -2.70
CA VAL A 113 -8.69 15.26 -2.47
C VAL A 113 -9.71 16.18 -1.81
N ARG A 114 -10.96 16.17 -2.31
CA ARG A 114 -12.06 16.98 -1.73
C ARG A 114 -12.35 16.56 -0.29
N ALA A 115 -12.41 15.27 0.00
CA ALA A 115 -12.66 14.75 1.34
C ALA A 115 -11.56 15.14 2.35
N LEU A 116 -10.27 15.14 1.92
CA LEU A 116 -9.13 15.40 2.81
C LEU A 116 -8.77 16.89 2.92
N PHE A 117 -9.02 17.68 1.86
CA PHE A 117 -8.51 19.05 1.73
C PHE A 117 -9.60 20.08 1.41
N GLY A 118 -10.87 19.66 1.34
CA GLY A 118 -12.02 20.53 1.09
C GLY A 118 -12.24 20.92 -0.38
N SER A 119 -11.25 20.77 -1.25
CA SER A 119 -11.35 21.10 -2.68
C SER A 119 -10.54 20.12 -3.53
N ALA A 120 -11.09 19.68 -4.67
CA ALA A 120 -10.35 18.87 -5.62
C ALA A 120 -9.12 19.59 -6.21
N ALA A 121 -9.13 20.94 -6.26
CA ALA A 121 -8.04 21.76 -6.74
C ALA A 121 -6.93 22.00 -5.69
N ALA A 122 -7.03 21.44 -4.49
CA ALA A 122 -6.04 21.62 -3.42
C ALA A 122 -4.68 20.98 -3.73
N LEU A 123 -4.65 20.01 -4.62
CA LEU A 123 -3.44 19.30 -5.02
C LEU A 123 -3.23 19.40 -6.55
N PRO A 124 -1.98 19.36 -7.03
CA PRO A 124 -1.70 19.34 -8.46
C PRO A 124 -2.14 18.03 -9.11
N ARG A 125 -2.50 18.08 -10.39
CA ARG A 125 -2.74 16.89 -11.21
C ARG A 125 -1.44 16.12 -11.46
N ILE A 126 -1.54 14.80 -11.63
CA ILE A 126 -0.40 13.94 -11.99
C ILE A 126 0.05 14.25 -13.41
N THR A 127 -0.90 14.38 -14.33
CA THR A 127 -0.68 14.66 -15.75
C THR A 127 -1.79 15.60 -16.26
N PRO A 128 -1.60 16.28 -17.40
CA PRO A 128 -2.65 17.08 -18.01
C PRO A 128 -3.88 16.27 -18.45
N THR A 129 -3.70 14.98 -18.77
CA THR A 129 -4.73 14.11 -19.36
C THR A 129 -5.52 13.29 -18.36
N TRP A 130 -5.08 13.23 -17.09
CA TRP A 130 -5.71 12.45 -16.04
C TRP A 130 -6.30 13.34 -14.94
N ASP A 131 -7.45 12.93 -14.40
CA ASP A 131 -8.06 13.61 -13.25
C ASP A 131 -7.46 13.20 -11.90
N LYS A 132 -6.46 12.32 -11.88
CA LYS A 132 -5.74 12.00 -10.64
C LYS A 132 -4.83 13.16 -10.22
N HIS A 133 -4.78 13.38 -8.91
CA HIS A 133 -3.91 14.35 -8.25
C HIS A 133 -2.83 13.64 -7.47
N TYR A 134 -1.79 14.36 -7.05
CA TYR A 134 -0.77 13.78 -6.18
C TYR A 134 -0.46 14.67 -4.97
N MET A 135 -0.19 14.02 -3.86
CA MET A 135 0.33 14.62 -2.63
C MET A 135 1.81 14.25 -2.51
N ALA A 136 2.69 15.26 -2.61
CA ALA A 136 4.12 15.07 -2.43
C ALA A 136 4.44 14.78 -0.96
N LEU A 137 5.32 13.80 -0.70
CA LEU A 137 5.80 13.41 0.62
C LEU A 137 7.24 13.87 0.83
N GLY A 138 7.68 13.94 2.09
CA GLY A 138 9.02 14.44 2.45
C GLY A 138 9.15 15.96 2.39
N THR A 139 8.06 16.67 2.14
CA THR A 139 7.96 18.12 2.06
C THR A 139 6.77 18.63 2.88
N ASN A 140 6.75 19.90 3.25
CA ASN A 140 5.62 20.56 3.92
C ASN A 140 5.08 19.81 5.15
N GLY A 141 5.94 19.13 5.90
CA GLY A 141 5.53 18.38 7.11
C GLY A 141 4.90 17.00 6.84
N LEU A 142 4.74 16.59 5.57
CA LEU A 142 4.22 15.28 5.19
C LEU A 142 5.36 14.25 5.16
N GLY A 143 5.32 13.27 6.07
CA GLY A 143 6.40 12.31 6.26
C GLY A 143 6.53 11.28 5.13
N PHE A 144 7.78 10.98 4.74
CA PHE A 144 8.14 9.85 3.90
C PHE A 144 9.18 8.97 4.61
N ALA A 145 8.93 7.68 4.73
CA ALA A 145 9.88 6.72 5.27
C ALA A 145 10.76 6.17 4.14
N ALA A 146 11.96 6.73 4.01
CA ALA A 146 12.90 6.41 2.92
C ALA A 146 13.75 5.14 3.18
N LYS A 147 13.48 4.41 4.26
CA LYS A 147 14.17 3.15 4.60
C LYS A 147 13.16 2.02 4.72
N PRO A 148 13.54 0.79 4.38
CA PRO A 148 12.70 -0.37 4.62
C PRO A 148 12.31 -0.51 6.09
N LEU A 149 11.07 -0.93 6.34
CA LEU A 149 10.58 -1.21 7.69
C LEU A 149 10.00 -2.62 7.77
N PRO A 150 10.15 -3.33 8.89
CA PRO A 150 9.51 -4.61 9.12
C PRO A 150 8.00 -4.49 9.00
N LEU A 151 7.37 -5.40 8.29
CA LEU A 151 5.92 -5.50 8.18
C LEU A 151 5.34 -5.99 9.52
N GLY A 152 4.60 -5.13 10.20
CA GLY A 152 4.02 -5.42 11.50
C GLY A 152 2.58 -5.91 11.44
N ALA A 153 1.80 -5.47 10.44
CA ALA A 153 0.42 -5.90 10.23
C ALA A 153 -0.08 -5.57 8.82
N ILE A 154 -1.12 -6.28 8.37
CA ILE A 154 -1.85 -5.99 7.14
C ILE A 154 -3.32 -5.72 7.50
N TYR A 155 -3.85 -4.62 6.96
CA TYR A 155 -5.23 -4.19 7.13
C TYR A 155 -5.97 -4.28 5.79
N LEU A 156 -6.91 -5.23 5.70
CA LEU A 156 -7.78 -5.43 4.54
C LEU A 156 -8.97 -4.48 4.65
N LEU A 157 -8.96 -3.42 3.87
CA LEU A 157 -10.05 -2.47 3.78
C LEU A 157 -11.20 -3.10 2.97
N GLY A 158 -12.33 -3.29 3.63
CA GLY A 158 -13.57 -3.76 3.01
C GLY A 158 -14.31 -2.66 2.25
N GLU A 159 -15.47 -3.01 1.73
CA GLU A 159 -16.41 -2.04 1.19
C GLU A 159 -16.94 -1.13 2.30
N ARG A 160 -17.39 0.05 1.92
CA ARG A 160 -18.00 1.00 2.86
C ARG A 160 -19.42 0.56 3.22
N GLU A 161 -19.75 0.68 4.51
CA GLU A 161 -21.02 0.19 5.06
C GLU A 161 -21.85 1.34 5.63
N GLU A 162 -23.07 1.53 5.11
CA GLU A 162 -24.03 2.56 5.55
C GLU A 162 -24.48 2.35 7.01
N ALA A 163 -24.53 1.09 7.44
CA ALA A 163 -25.01 0.74 8.79
C ALA A 163 -23.98 0.98 9.90
N LEU A 164 -22.72 1.29 9.55
CA LEU A 164 -21.68 1.49 10.54
C LEU A 164 -21.57 2.96 10.96
N ALA A 165 -21.59 3.17 12.29
CA ALA A 165 -21.33 4.48 12.89
C ALA A 165 -19.83 4.76 13.11
N ALA A 166 -18.99 3.72 13.22
CA ALA A 166 -17.56 3.82 13.47
C ALA A 166 -16.80 2.65 12.81
N PRO A 167 -15.50 2.82 12.48
CA PRO A 167 -14.68 1.75 11.94
C PRO A 167 -14.50 0.60 12.92
N ILE A 168 -14.52 -0.64 12.41
CA ILE A 168 -14.31 -1.85 13.18
C ILE A 168 -13.08 -2.59 12.62
N VAL A 169 -12.16 -2.97 13.50
CA VAL A 169 -10.98 -3.78 13.16
C VAL A 169 -11.16 -5.17 13.76
N GLU A 170 -11.14 -6.19 12.91
CA GLU A 170 -11.41 -7.58 13.28
C GLU A 170 -10.25 -8.48 12.88
N GLU A 171 -9.97 -9.51 13.68
CA GLU A 171 -9.01 -10.54 13.30
C GLU A 171 -9.50 -11.36 12.11
N MET A 172 -8.58 -11.73 11.23
CA MET A 172 -8.91 -12.52 10.05
C MET A 172 -8.29 -13.91 10.10
N SER A 173 -9.07 -14.95 9.77
CA SER A 173 -8.59 -16.33 9.77
C SER A 173 -7.58 -16.58 8.64
N GLY A 174 -6.64 -17.52 8.87
CA GLY A 174 -5.54 -17.79 7.94
C GLY A 174 -5.96 -18.09 6.50
N GLY A 175 -7.01 -18.90 6.29
CA GLY A 175 -7.48 -19.26 4.94
C GLY A 175 -8.08 -18.06 4.19
N ASP A 176 -8.96 -17.30 4.84
CA ASP A 176 -9.57 -16.09 4.26
C ASP A 176 -8.51 -15.01 4.02
N ALA A 177 -7.55 -14.86 4.94
CA ALA A 177 -6.45 -13.93 4.82
C ALA A 177 -5.58 -14.25 3.59
N LEU A 178 -5.21 -15.52 3.40
CA LEU A 178 -4.42 -15.95 2.25
C LEU A 178 -5.16 -15.69 0.93
N ALA A 179 -6.43 -16.07 0.84
CA ALA A 179 -7.25 -15.84 -0.34
C ALA A 179 -7.34 -14.33 -0.67
N ALA A 180 -7.54 -13.49 0.35
CA ALA A 180 -7.59 -12.05 0.17
C ALA A 180 -6.26 -11.46 -0.28
N LEU A 181 -5.12 -11.92 0.27
CA LEU A 181 -3.79 -11.45 -0.17
C LEU A 181 -3.50 -11.86 -1.61
N VAL A 182 -3.76 -13.12 -1.99
CA VAL A 182 -3.61 -13.61 -3.38
C VAL A 182 -4.44 -12.77 -4.35
N ALA A 183 -5.68 -12.42 -3.99
CA ALA A 183 -6.55 -11.60 -4.82
C ALA A 183 -6.04 -10.15 -4.97
N ASN A 184 -5.26 -9.66 -4.02
CA ASN A 184 -4.75 -8.29 -3.97
C ASN A 184 -3.23 -8.19 -4.25
N THR A 185 -2.63 -9.21 -4.87
CA THR A 185 -1.26 -9.07 -5.36
C THR A 185 -1.20 -8.19 -6.60
N TYR A 186 -0.13 -7.42 -6.70
CA TYR A 186 0.03 -6.45 -7.78
C TYR A 186 0.27 -7.12 -9.12
N VAL A 187 -0.44 -6.68 -10.17
CA VAL A 187 -0.39 -7.20 -11.56
C VAL A 187 -0.50 -8.73 -11.66
N ASN A 188 -1.30 -9.35 -10.81
CA ASN A 188 -1.46 -10.81 -10.70
C ASN A 188 -1.86 -11.49 -12.02
N TYR A 189 -2.52 -10.77 -12.93
CA TYR A 189 -2.93 -11.25 -14.26
C TYR A 189 -1.75 -11.45 -15.22
N LEU A 190 -0.56 -10.89 -14.94
CA LEU A 190 0.66 -11.06 -15.74
C LEU A 190 1.55 -12.20 -15.23
N LEU A 191 1.23 -12.82 -14.09
CA LEU A 191 2.06 -13.86 -13.50
C LEU A 191 1.85 -15.21 -14.20
N ASP A 192 2.95 -15.85 -14.57
CA ASP A 192 2.95 -17.24 -15.00
C ASP A 192 2.76 -18.22 -13.82
N ARG A 193 2.77 -19.52 -14.12
CA ARG A 193 2.52 -20.56 -13.11
C ARG A 193 3.60 -20.58 -12.04
N ASP A 194 4.87 -20.46 -12.42
CA ASP A 194 6.00 -20.56 -11.50
C ASP A 194 6.08 -19.30 -10.60
N MET A 195 5.79 -18.14 -11.16
CA MET A 195 5.69 -16.89 -10.39
C MET A 195 4.56 -16.97 -9.36
N ARG A 196 3.38 -17.51 -9.75
CA ARG A 196 2.25 -17.69 -8.81
C ARG A 196 2.56 -18.68 -7.70
N SER A 197 3.26 -19.78 -8.01
CA SER A 197 3.66 -20.76 -7.01
C SER A 197 4.61 -20.13 -5.96
N ARG A 198 5.65 -19.44 -6.41
CA ARG A 198 6.58 -18.74 -5.51
C ARG A 198 5.86 -17.67 -4.65
N GLU A 199 4.96 -16.93 -5.27
CA GLU A 199 4.16 -15.94 -4.54
C GLU A 199 3.28 -16.58 -3.47
N PHE A 200 2.62 -17.68 -3.81
CA PHE A 200 1.77 -18.40 -2.85
C PHE A 200 2.57 -18.87 -1.63
N ASP A 201 3.80 -19.36 -1.83
CA ASP A 201 4.69 -19.77 -0.74
C ASP A 201 5.05 -18.58 0.16
N VAL A 202 5.40 -17.43 -0.43
CA VAL A 202 5.69 -16.19 0.31
C VAL A 202 4.46 -15.71 1.09
N LEU A 203 3.29 -15.63 0.44
CA LEU A 203 2.06 -15.16 1.08
C LEU A 203 1.59 -16.11 2.20
N SER A 204 1.82 -17.42 2.06
CA SER A 204 1.52 -18.40 3.12
C SER A 204 2.38 -18.14 4.37
N ARG A 205 3.65 -17.77 4.20
CA ARG A 205 4.53 -17.36 5.30
C ARG A 205 4.11 -16.03 5.89
N VAL A 206 3.71 -15.06 5.05
CA VAL A 206 3.16 -13.78 5.52
C VAL A 206 1.95 -14.00 6.42
N VAL A 207 0.98 -14.79 5.98
CA VAL A 207 -0.25 -15.08 6.76
C VAL A 207 0.05 -15.80 8.06
N THR A 208 1.10 -16.63 8.10
CA THR A 208 1.50 -17.36 9.31
C THR A 208 2.22 -16.45 10.31
N GLY A 209 3.04 -15.51 9.84
CA GLY A 209 3.92 -14.70 10.70
C GLY A 209 3.44 -13.26 10.95
N ILE A 210 2.52 -12.74 10.14
CA ILE A 210 2.08 -11.34 10.22
C ILE A 210 0.59 -11.29 10.57
N PRO A 211 0.19 -10.51 11.58
CA PRO A 211 -1.22 -10.28 11.90
C PRO A 211 -1.97 -9.65 10.71
N ILE A 212 -3.10 -10.26 10.36
CA ILE A 212 -3.98 -9.74 9.29
C ILE A 212 -5.32 -9.36 9.90
N ARG A 213 -5.78 -8.17 9.59
CA ARG A 213 -7.01 -7.58 10.09
C ARG A 213 -7.97 -7.26 8.95
N ARG A 214 -9.23 -7.56 9.13
CA ARG A 214 -10.31 -7.00 8.30
C ARG A 214 -10.72 -5.67 8.90
N VAL A 215 -10.89 -4.67 8.04
CA VAL A 215 -11.37 -3.34 8.45
C VAL A 215 -12.70 -3.06 7.77
N ARG A 216 -13.73 -2.91 8.57
CA ARG A 216 -15.05 -2.48 8.13
C ARG A 216 -15.14 -0.97 8.33
N THR A 217 -15.48 -0.27 7.27
CA THR A 217 -15.39 1.20 7.22
C THR A 217 -16.77 1.81 7.01
N PRO A 218 -17.17 2.84 7.79
CA PRO A 218 -18.40 3.60 7.54
C PRO A 218 -18.43 4.18 6.12
N ALA A 219 -19.64 4.33 5.58
CA ALA A 219 -19.83 4.99 4.29
C ALA A 219 -19.48 6.48 4.34
N ASP A 220 -19.64 7.12 5.49
CA ASP A 220 -19.33 8.55 5.69
C ASP A 220 -17.82 8.83 5.47
N PRO A 221 -17.45 9.65 4.47
CA PRO A 221 -16.06 10.04 4.24
C PRO A 221 -15.40 10.77 5.41
N SER A 222 -16.17 11.45 6.28
CA SER A 222 -15.65 12.17 7.44
C SER A 222 -15.04 11.23 8.49
N ALA A 223 -15.42 9.95 8.50
CA ALA A 223 -14.87 8.92 9.39
C ALA A 223 -13.42 8.49 9.07
N ILE A 224 -12.79 9.09 8.05
CA ILE A 224 -11.43 8.69 7.60
C ILE A 224 -10.37 8.84 8.71
N PHE A 225 -10.47 9.88 9.54
CA PHE A 225 -9.53 10.09 10.66
C PHE A 225 -9.79 9.13 11.83
N ASP A 226 -11.05 8.72 12.03
CA ASP A 226 -11.41 7.68 13.00
C ASP A 226 -10.90 6.33 12.54
N LEU A 227 -10.92 6.05 11.23
CA LEU A 227 -10.29 4.87 10.63
C LEU A 227 -8.79 4.84 10.91
N CYS A 228 -8.06 5.93 10.68
CA CYS A 228 -6.64 6.03 11.00
C CYS A 228 -6.37 5.75 12.49
N ARG A 229 -7.22 6.29 13.38
CA ARG A 229 -7.11 6.10 14.82
C ARG A 229 -7.35 4.64 15.23
N ALA A 230 -8.40 4.00 14.70
CA ALA A 230 -8.72 2.60 14.97
C ALA A 230 -7.56 1.67 14.54
N ILE A 231 -7.06 1.83 13.31
CA ILE A 231 -5.92 1.07 12.79
C ILE A 231 -4.66 1.31 13.63
N THR A 232 -4.36 2.56 13.98
CA THR A 232 -3.17 2.89 14.80
C THR A 232 -3.24 2.27 16.19
N THR A 233 -4.43 2.25 16.80
CA THR A 233 -4.64 1.66 18.13
C THR A 233 -4.38 0.16 18.10
N ASP A 234 -4.97 -0.56 17.13
CA ASP A 234 -4.75 -2.00 16.95
C ASP A 234 -3.27 -2.31 16.64
N ALA A 235 -2.65 -1.57 15.71
CA ALA A 235 -1.24 -1.78 15.34
C ALA A 235 -0.29 -1.62 16.54
N ARG A 236 -0.53 -0.65 17.41
CA ARG A 236 0.26 -0.45 18.63
C ARG A 236 0.08 -1.57 19.64
N GLN A 237 -1.13 -2.12 19.78
CA GLN A 237 -1.39 -3.27 20.64
C GLN A 237 -0.66 -4.52 20.15
N LEU A 238 -0.63 -4.76 18.84
CA LEU A 238 0.09 -5.88 18.23
C LEU A 238 1.60 -5.82 18.51
N THR A 239 2.20 -4.61 18.40
CA THR A 239 3.65 -4.43 18.66
C THR A 239 4.01 -4.61 20.13
N VAL A 240 3.12 -4.31 21.06
CA VAL A 240 3.36 -4.54 22.51
C VAL A 240 3.23 -6.02 22.88
N ALA A 241 2.35 -6.76 22.20
CA ALA A 241 2.10 -8.18 22.44
C ALA A 241 3.20 -9.12 21.86
N SER A 242 4.04 -8.62 20.94
CA SER A 242 5.10 -9.43 20.32
C SER A 242 6.29 -9.62 21.29
N PRO A 243 6.73 -10.86 21.59
CA PRO A 243 7.74 -11.15 22.62
C PRO A 243 9.16 -10.61 22.32
N ALA A 244 9.43 -10.11 21.11
CA ALA A 244 10.72 -9.52 20.76
C ALA A 244 11.06 -8.23 21.51
N SER A 245 10.09 -7.56 22.16
CA SER A 245 10.33 -6.33 22.96
C SER A 245 10.81 -6.57 24.38
N ALA A 246 10.86 -7.82 24.86
CA ALA A 246 11.28 -8.16 26.25
C ALA A 246 12.81 -8.22 26.44
N THR A 247 13.60 -8.33 25.37
CA THR A 247 15.06 -8.58 25.49
C THR A 247 15.90 -7.29 25.56
N LEU A 248 15.33 -6.11 25.41
CA LEU A 248 16.06 -4.82 25.41
C LEU A 248 15.97 -4.05 26.74
N ARG A 249 15.41 -4.62 27.82
CA ARG A 249 15.32 -3.92 29.13
C ARG A 249 16.36 -4.34 30.17
N HIS A 250 17.32 -5.19 29.83
CA HIS A 250 18.42 -5.56 30.73
C HIS A 250 19.76 -5.62 29.98
N ARG A 251 20.32 -4.45 29.69
CA ARG A 251 21.79 -4.23 29.70
C ARG A 251 22.08 -2.74 29.86
#